data_f73ec6452064d3ce5b1a36524db5c444
#
_entry.id   f73ec6452064d3ce5b1a36524db5c444
#
_cell.length_a   1.000
_cell.length_b   1.000
_cell.length_c   1.000
_cell.angle_alpha   90.00
_cell.angle_beta   90.00
_cell.angle_gamma   90.00
#
_symmetry.space_group_name_H-M   'P 1'
#
loop_
_entity.id
_entity.type
_entity.pdbx_description
1 polymer ?
#
loop_
_entity_poly.entity_id
_entity_poly.type
_entity_poly.pdbx_seq_one_letter_code
_entity_poly.pdbx_strand_id
1 'polypeptide(L)' 'MSPWQLVAELGIYTDEQIEEMTWAECVEILEAEANETK' A
#
# COMPACT_ATOMS: atom_id res chain seq x y z
N MET A 1 -4.80 3.25 -12.04
CA MET A 1 -3.70 3.00 -11.10
C MET A 1 -4.00 1.78 -10.25
N SER A 2 -3.01 0.95 -10.04
CA SER A 2 -3.19 -0.22 -9.19
C SER A 2 -2.84 0.14 -7.74
N PRO A 3 -3.46 -0.54 -6.77
CA PRO A 3 -3.13 -0.26 -5.37
C PRO A 3 -1.69 -0.62 -5.02
N TRP A 4 -1.10 -1.59 -5.72
CA TRP A 4 0.30 -1.92 -5.49
C TRP A 4 1.20 -0.74 -5.79
N GLN A 5 0.91 -0.02 -6.85
CA GLN A 5 1.70 1.15 -7.20
C GLN A 5 1.59 2.24 -6.15
N LEU A 6 0.40 2.43 -5.61
CA LEU A 6 0.19 3.43 -4.57
C LEU A 6 0.93 3.05 -3.30
N VAL A 7 0.94 1.77 -2.95
CA VAL A 7 1.68 1.31 -1.79
C VAL A 7 3.18 1.52 -1.99
N ALA A 8 3.65 1.28 -3.22
CA ALA A 8 5.07 1.49 -3.52
C ALA A 8 5.47 2.95 -3.33
N GLU A 9 4.58 3.87 -3.64
CA GLU A 9 4.87 5.29 -3.50
C GLU A 9 5.01 5.73 -2.05
N LEU A 10 4.44 4.96 -1.12
CA LEU A 10 4.60 5.27 0.29
C LEU A 10 6.06 5.12 0.74
N GLY A 11 6.82 4.26 0.07
CA GLY A 11 8.24 4.11 0.35
C GLY A 11 8.57 3.39 1.64
N ILE A 12 7.62 2.67 2.22
CA ILE A 12 7.82 1.96 3.49
C ILE A 12 7.85 0.45 3.31
N TYR A 13 7.66 -0.04 2.09
CA TYR A 13 7.68 -1.47 1.79
C TYR A 13 8.64 -1.74 0.64
N THR A 14 9.28 -2.90 0.67
CA THR A 14 10.14 -3.31 -0.43
C THR A 14 9.32 -3.84 -1.58
N ASP A 15 9.92 -3.89 -2.78
CA ASP A 15 9.23 -4.43 -3.95
C ASP A 15 8.78 -5.87 -3.69
N GLU A 16 9.62 -6.63 -3.01
CA GLU A 16 9.32 -8.01 -2.70
C GLU A 16 8.08 -8.12 -1.83
N GLN A 17 8.00 -7.26 -0.84
CA GLN A 17 6.84 -7.24 0.06
C GLN A 17 5.58 -6.88 -0.68
N ILE A 18 5.68 -5.91 -1.58
CA ILE A 18 4.51 -5.45 -2.33
C ILE A 18 4.01 -6.53 -3.26
N GLU A 19 4.93 -7.29 -3.87
CA GLU A 19 4.53 -8.36 -4.78
C GLU A 19 3.73 -9.44 -4.09
N GLU A 20 3.97 -9.65 -2.81
CA GLU A 20 3.25 -10.68 -2.05
C GLU A 20 1.92 -10.20 -1.50
N MET A 21 1.64 -8.93 -1.63
CA MET A 21 0.39 -8.39 -1.11
C MET A 21 -0.78 -8.70 -2.03
N THR A 22 -1.94 -8.93 -1.40
CA THR A 22 -3.18 -9.07 -2.17
C THR A 22 -3.78 -7.69 -2.37
N TRP A 23 -4.76 -7.62 -3.28
CA TRP A 23 -5.47 -6.36 -3.51
C TRP A 23 -6.04 -5.81 -2.21
N ALA A 24 -6.68 -6.69 -1.41
CA ALA A 24 -7.29 -6.25 -0.16
C ALA A 24 -6.25 -5.70 0.81
N GLU A 25 -5.08 -6.32 0.86
CA GLU A 25 -4.03 -5.84 1.74
C GLU A 25 -3.57 -4.44 1.36
N CYS A 26 -3.40 -4.20 0.07
CA CYS A 26 -2.98 -2.89 -0.40
C CYS A 26 -4.01 -1.83 -0.03
N VAL A 27 -5.29 -2.16 -0.21
CA VAL A 27 -6.36 -1.22 0.10
C VAL A 27 -6.37 -0.90 1.59
N GLU A 28 -6.18 -1.92 2.43
CA GLU A 28 -6.16 -1.70 3.87
C GLU A 28 -5.02 -0.78 4.29
N ILE A 29 -3.85 -0.99 3.69
CA ILE A 29 -2.70 -0.15 4.00
C ILE A 29 -2.96 1.29 3.59
N LEU A 30 -3.53 1.48 2.41
CA LEU A 30 -3.80 2.82 1.92
C LEU A 30 -4.84 3.53 2.77
N GLU A 31 -5.84 2.78 3.22
CA GLU A 31 -6.87 3.36 4.08
C GLU A 31 -6.31 3.76 5.43
N ALA A 32 -5.42 2.94 5.96
CA ALA A 32 -4.80 3.26 7.25
C ALA A 32 -3.97 4.52 7.14
N GLU A 33 -3.23 4.66 6.04
CA GLU A 33 -2.43 5.86 5.82
C GLU A 33 -3.30 7.10 5.69
N ALA A 34 -4.41 6.97 4.99
CA ALA A 34 -5.33 8.09 4.83
C ALA A 34 -5.92 8.53 6.16
N ASN A 35 -6.18 7.57 7.04
CA ASN A 35 -6.73 7.86 8.35
C ASN A 35 -5.73 8.54 9.26
N GLU A 36 -4.45 8.26 9.06
CA GLU A 36 -3.42 8.86 9.89
C GLU A 36 -3.10 10.29 9.52
N THR A 37 -3.50 10.68 8.34
CA THR A 37 -3.14 12.01 7.81
C THR A 37 -4.18 13.07 8.15
N LYS A 38 -4.65 13.07 9.31
CA LYS A 38 -5.64 14.10 9.71
C LYS A 38 -5.00 15.37 10.16
#